data_7565816362b91b459cc710932e095fb2
#
_entry.id   7565816362b91b459cc710932e095fb2
#
_cell.length_a   1.000
_cell.length_b   1.000
_cell.length_c   1.000
_cell.angle_alpha   90.00
_cell.angle_beta   90.00
_cell.angle_gamma   90.00
#
_symmetry.space_group_name_H-M   'P 1'
#
loop_
_entity.id
_entity.type
_entity.pdbx_description
1 polymer ?
#
loop_
_entity_poly.entity_id
_entity_poly.type
_entity_poly.pdbx_seq_one_letter_code
_entity_poly.pdbx_strand_id
1 'polypeptide(L)'
;VPRSTVLGYNLIPTEIAKTSAEKKQIYRANALMDLYYFATVVMGKNRFSKNPDKTKNLHYQMCLTVMKDGLKEGIEIPRDHFKSTVYSECFPIWRALPFGKREEDFFSSIGYSDLYIEWMHRTHSQDIRILLVSETITNAIKLGIRLANHYENNTFFRYLFPEILPTEKDTWTRESLHQRRTAAGRGQGEGTFDLIGVGAALQSRHYNVVVQDDLVGREARKSPIVMADTIDYHQILVGATDSDPDNPGRDFDEIVVGNRWSHDDLNSHIRKEEPYFSWTTHSALGGCCSLHPFGQPIFSEAFTAEKLLRWKRRLGSYHFSCQFLNYPIDPSKTKINMADLRYFHFEKVTGALAIPKESPTMLRLFETTQPQQYRVVIRHHVAEGDVIKDVFPRNIDRYMIVDPNHGGSHMGQEAGKDGRCRHAIAVTGISREPRRIYLLDQWAKAIDIKEFVKMVFFMAVKWKLRSVYVEAVGAQKYLLYHLNQFVEDYKATRPEIAGIQFLPLKTPQNAGAKMERIENFIPSIEAHELWIDTNNCTEFKEEAEQFGQRKGLIDLLDVLSYGPQVWKFDTRSVEKVNDFMAQQRAAFARRMAAAA
;
A
#
# COMPACT_ATOMS: atom_id res chain seq x y z
N VAL A 1 5.02 -27.47 -5.72
CA VAL A 1 6.46 -27.53 -5.45
C VAL A 1 6.81 -26.42 -4.49
N PRO A 2 7.52 -26.66 -3.35
CA PRO A 2 7.89 -25.58 -2.44
C PRO A 2 8.69 -24.51 -3.18
N ARG A 3 8.35 -23.22 -2.97
CA ARG A 3 9.01 -22.06 -3.60
C ARG A 3 10.56 -22.10 -3.56
N SER A 4 11.13 -22.75 -2.55
CA SER A 4 12.58 -22.83 -2.35
C SER A 4 13.30 -23.78 -3.29
N THR A 5 12.62 -24.73 -3.95
CA THR A 5 13.27 -25.75 -4.79
C THR A 5 13.30 -25.39 -6.28
N VAL A 6 12.37 -24.56 -6.77
CA VAL A 6 12.31 -24.16 -8.18
C VAL A 6 13.13 -22.89 -8.47
N LEU A 7 13.17 -21.96 -7.55
CA LEU A 7 13.79 -20.64 -7.74
C LEU A 7 15.30 -20.59 -7.38
N GLY A 8 15.92 -21.71 -7.07
CA GLY A 8 17.32 -21.79 -6.65
C GLY A 8 18.32 -22.21 -7.71
N TYR A 9 17.89 -22.47 -8.96
CA TYR A 9 18.80 -22.86 -10.01
C TYR A 9 19.65 -21.69 -10.49
N ASN A 10 20.97 -21.81 -10.32
CA ASN A 10 21.92 -20.87 -10.90
C ASN A 10 21.89 -20.96 -12.42
N LEU A 11 22.00 -19.84 -13.11
CA LEU A 11 22.17 -19.79 -14.55
C LEU A 11 23.38 -20.64 -14.95
N ILE A 12 23.26 -21.32 -16.09
CA ILE A 12 24.33 -22.16 -16.63
C ILE A 12 25.42 -21.23 -17.17
N PRO A 13 26.68 -21.35 -16.71
CA PRO A 13 27.77 -20.51 -17.20
C PRO A 13 28.04 -20.77 -18.70
N THR A 14 28.11 -19.72 -19.50
CA THR A 14 28.37 -19.83 -20.95
C THR A 14 29.80 -20.23 -21.28
N GLU A 15 30.70 -20.07 -20.31
CA GLU A 15 32.14 -20.37 -20.40
C GLU A 15 32.43 -21.89 -20.48
N ILE A 16 31.49 -22.72 -20.04
CA ILE A 16 31.62 -24.17 -20.11
C ILE A 16 31.40 -24.73 -21.53
N ALA A 17 30.81 -23.93 -22.43
CA ALA A 17 30.56 -24.32 -23.80
C ALA A 17 31.86 -24.46 -24.60
N LYS A 18 32.05 -25.61 -25.26
CA LYS A 18 33.20 -25.90 -26.12
C LYS A 18 32.93 -25.52 -27.59
N THR A 19 31.67 -25.46 -27.97
CA THR A 19 31.23 -25.15 -29.34
C THR A 19 30.22 -24.03 -29.40
N SER A 20 30.06 -23.40 -30.57
CA SER A 20 29.02 -22.40 -30.80
C SER A 20 27.61 -22.97 -30.63
N ALA A 21 27.39 -24.23 -30.94
CA ALA A 21 26.11 -24.92 -30.78
C ALA A 21 25.78 -25.12 -29.30
N GLU A 22 26.72 -25.58 -28.48
CA GLU A 22 26.56 -25.68 -27.02
C GLU A 22 26.31 -24.32 -26.40
N LYS A 23 27.03 -23.30 -26.82
CA LYS A 23 26.82 -21.93 -26.35
C LYS A 23 25.41 -21.44 -26.66
N LYS A 24 24.91 -21.68 -27.87
CA LYS A 24 23.53 -21.38 -28.25
C LYS A 24 22.53 -22.11 -27.35
N GLN A 25 22.76 -23.39 -27.07
CA GLN A 25 21.89 -24.20 -26.23
C GLN A 25 21.84 -23.69 -24.78
N ILE A 26 23.00 -23.29 -24.22
CA ILE A 26 23.07 -22.68 -22.89
C ILE A 26 22.30 -21.34 -22.83
N TYR A 27 22.45 -20.48 -23.85
CA TYR A 27 21.66 -19.23 -23.91
C TYR A 27 20.17 -19.52 -23.95
N ARG A 28 19.72 -20.51 -24.72
CA ARG A 28 18.31 -20.92 -24.75
C ARG A 28 17.84 -21.45 -23.41
N ALA A 29 18.59 -22.33 -22.78
CA ALA A 29 18.26 -22.90 -21.48
C ALA A 29 18.12 -21.79 -20.41
N ASN A 30 19.09 -20.90 -20.32
CA ASN A 30 19.03 -19.77 -19.39
C ASN A 30 17.83 -18.85 -19.67
N ALA A 31 17.49 -18.64 -20.94
CA ALA A 31 16.33 -17.84 -21.33
C ALA A 31 14.99 -18.48 -20.89
N LEU A 32 14.89 -19.79 -20.96
CA LEU A 32 13.74 -20.56 -20.51
C LEU A 32 13.64 -20.58 -18.97
N MET A 33 14.79 -20.72 -18.29
CA MET A 33 14.85 -20.83 -16.83
C MET A 33 14.52 -19.54 -16.09
N ASP A 34 14.86 -18.39 -16.65
CA ASP A 34 14.85 -17.12 -15.93
C ASP A 34 14.34 -15.97 -16.81
N LEU A 35 13.14 -15.47 -16.47
CA LEU A 35 12.50 -14.37 -17.19
C LEU A 35 13.33 -13.06 -17.12
N TYR A 36 14.04 -12.79 -16.01
CA TYR A 36 14.90 -11.62 -15.93
C TYR A 36 16.11 -11.74 -16.85
N TYR A 37 16.71 -12.94 -16.94
CA TYR A 37 17.76 -13.22 -17.92
C TYR A 37 17.24 -13.07 -19.36
N PHE A 38 16.08 -13.66 -19.65
CA PHE A 38 15.43 -13.50 -20.95
C PHE A 38 15.21 -12.03 -21.30
N ALA A 39 14.64 -11.25 -20.38
CA ALA A 39 14.40 -9.83 -20.59
C ALA A 39 15.69 -9.03 -20.81
N THR A 40 16.71 -9.24 -19.99
CA THR A 40 17.94 -8.42 -20.01
C THR A 40 18.93 -8.84 -21.09
N VAL A 41 19.12 -10.15 -21.29
CA VAL A 41 20.12 -10.68 -22.21
C VAL A 41 19.55 -10.89 -23.62
N VAL A 42 18.37 -11.52 -23.71
CA VAL A 42 17.80 -11.87 -25.02
C VAL A 42 16.99 -10.71 -25.62
N MET A 43 16.14 -10.09 -24.81
CA MET A 43 15.32 -8.96 -25.27
C MET A 43 16.01 -7.59 -25.14
N GLY A 44 17.20 -7.54 -24.53
CA GLY A 44 18.01 -6.33 -24.45
C GLY A 44 17.45 -5.23 -23.56
N LYS A 45 16.69 -5.57 -22.49
CA LYS A 45 16.12 -4.59 -21.54
C LYS A 45 17.21 -4.06 -20.58
N ASN A 46 18.18 -3.35 -21.12
CA ASN A 46 19.38 -2.85 -20.42
C ASN A 46 19.10 -1.74 -19.40
N ARG A 47 17.88 -1.19 -19.37
CA ARG A 47 17.44 -0.17 -18.42
C ARG A 47 16.82 -0.75 -17.14
N PHE A 48 16.69 -2.07 -17.03
CA PHE A 48 16.28 -2.71 -15.80
C PHE A 48 17.31 -2.48 -14.69
N SER A 49 16.89 -2.56 -13.44
CA SER A 49 17.81 -2.45 -12.29
C SER A 49 18.96 -3.42 -12.44
N LYS A 50 20.15 -2.95 -12.17
CA LYS A 50 21.41 -3.74 -12.21
C LYS A 50 21.90 -4.07 -10.80
N ASN A 51 21.06 -3.87 -9.78
CA ASN A 51 21.44 -4.20 -8.42
C ASN A 51 21.86 -5.67 -8.34
N PRO A 52 23.12 -5.98 -7.92
CA PRO A 52 23.61 -7.35 -7.83
C PRO A 52 22.89 -8.15 -6.74
N ASP A 53 22.37 -7.48 -5.72
CA ASP A 53 21.50 -8.09 -4.72
C ASP A 53 20.13 -8.33 -5.34
N LYS A 54 19.87 -9.58 -5.75
CA LYS A 54 18.61 -9.98 -6.38
C LYS A 54 17.38 -9.66 -5.52
N THR A 55 17.52 -9.65 -4.22
CA THR A 55 16.42 -9.31 -3.30
C THR A 55 16.03 -7.84 -3.38
N LYS A 56 16.97 -6.97 -3.72
CA LYS A 56 16.79 -5.52 -3.90
C LYS A 56 16.65 -5.09 -5.36
N ASN A 57 16.79 -6.02 -6.29
CA ASN A 57 16.62 -5.76 -7.70
C ASN A 57 15.12 -5.79 -8.04
N LEU A 58 14.50 -4.62 -8.19
CA LEU A 58 13.07 -4.50 -8.47
C LEU A 58 12.61 -5.38 -9.63
N HIS A 59 13.31 -5.29 -10.79
CA HIS A 59 12.86 -5.99 -12.00
C HIS A 59 13.08 -7.50 -11.91
N TYR A 60 14.09 -7.95 -11.17
CA TYR A 60 14.25 -9.36 -10.87
C TYR A 60 13.08 -9.86 -10.01
N GLN A 61 12.72 -9.12 -8.95
CA GLN A 61 11.56 -9.46 -8.11
C GLN A 61 10.25 -9.44 -8.91
N MET A 62 10.07 -8.45 -9.80
CA MET A 62 8.92 -8.40 -10.71
C MET A 62 8.83 -9.65 -11.60
N CYS A 63 9.94 -10.11 -12.16
CA CYS A 63 9.96 -11.33 -12.97
C CYS A 63 9.58 -12.56 -12.13
N LEU A 64 10.06 -12.65 -10.89
CA LEU A 64 9.75 -13.77 -9.99
C LEU A 64 8.26 -13.90 -9.66
N THR A 65 7.51 -12.80 -9.64
CA THR A 65 6.06 -12.85 -9.31
C THR A 65 5.27 -13.71 -10.29
N VAL A 66 5.73 -13.81 -11.55
CA VAL A 66 5.03 -14.53 -12.62
C VAL A 66 5.73 -15.83 -13.06
N MET A 67 6.87 -16.18 -12.43
CA MET A 67 7.58 -17.45 -12.66
C MET A 67 7.06 -18.54 -11.73
N LYS A 68 5.77 -18.85 -11.82
CA LYS A 68 5.10 -19.88 -11.00
C LYS A 68 3.89 -20.44 -11.73
N ASP A 69 3.37 -21.55 -11.26
CA ASP A 69 2.16 -22.18 -11.79
C ASP A 69 0.89 -21.50 -11.24
N GLY A 70 -0.18 -21.53 -12.02
CA GLY A 70 -1.52 -21.11 -11.59
C GLY A 70 -1.56 -19.62 -11.22
N LEU A 71 -1.26 -18.76 -12.19
CA LEU A 71 -1.19 -17.31 -11.96
C LEU A 71 -2.58 -16.71 -11.82
N LYS A 72 -2.85 -16.15 -10.66
CA LYS A 72 -3.92 -15.19 -10.40
C LYS A 72 -3.27 -14.02 -9.66
N GLU A 73 -2.70 -13.08 -10.42
CA GLU A 73 -1.80 -12.04 -9.88
C GLU A 73 -2.34 -10.64 -10.14
N GLY A 74 -2.57 -9.91 -9.06
CA GLY A 74 -2.79 -8.46 -9.10
C GLY A 74 -1.46 -7.73 -8.86
N ILE A 75 -1.09 -6.85 -9.77
CA ILE A 75 0.24 -6.22 -9.79
C ILE A 75 0.11 -4.71 -9.86
N GLU A 76 0.54 -4.03 -8.82
CA GLU A 76 0.53 -2.59 -8.69
C GLU A 76 1.96 -2.07 -8.57
N ILE A 77 2.53 -1.67 -9.70
CA ILE A 77 3.90 -1.12 -9.78
C ILE A 77 3.82 0.36 -10.18
N PRO A 78 4.64 1.23 -9.59
CA PRO A 78 4.65 2.64 -9.92
C PRO A 78 4.85 2.92 -11.41
N ARG A 79 4.29 4.03 -11.88
CA ARG A 79 4.47 4.46 -13.26
C ARG A 79 5.95 4.60 -13.61
N ASP A 80 6.30 4.28 -14.86
CA ASP A 80 7.66 4.32 -15.44
C ASP A 80 8.66 3.36 -14.77
N HIS A 81 8.19 2.39 -13.97
CA HIS A 81 8.98 1.31 -13.40
C HIS A 81 8.90 0.01 -14.23
N PHE A 82 8.65 0.12 -15.52
CA PHE A 82 8.65 -0.97 -16.50
C PHE A 82 7.63 -2.09 -16.29
N LYS A 83 6.50 -1.85 -15.59
CA LYS A 83 5.47 -2.87 -15.36
C LYS A 83 4.97 -3.52 -16.67
N SER A 84 4.50 -2.73 -17.65
CA SER A 84 4.04 -3.25 -18.94
C SER A 84 5.17 -3.90 -19.74
N THR A 85 6.43 -3.48 -19.56
CA THR A 85 7.58 -4.12 -20.20
C THR A 85 7.82 -5.53 -19.64
N VAL A 86 7.68 -5.73 -18.33
CA VAL A 86 7.82 -7.05 -17.73
C VAL A 86 6.61 -7.93 -18.04
N TYR A 87 5.40 -7.45 -17.74
CA TYR A 87 4.21 -8.28 -17.70
C TYR A 87 3.45 -8.38 -19.02
N SER A 88 3.52 -7.34 -19.87
CA SER A 88 2.78 -7.29 -21.13
C SER A 88 3.66 -7.37 -22.38
N GLU A 89 5.00 -7.43 -22.21
CA GLU A 89 5.94 -7.61 -23.31
C GLU A 89 6.86 -8.82 -23.07
N CYS A 90 7.69 -8.82 -21.99
CA CYS A 90 8.66 -9.90 -21.77
C CYS A 90 7.99 -11.23 -21.38
N PHE A 91 7.06 -11.19 -20.44
CA PHE A 91 6.37 -12.38 -19.92
C PHE A 91 5.55 -13.11 -21.00
N PRO A 92 4.73 -12.46 -21.83
CA PRO A 92 3.97 -13.16 -22.87
C PRO A 92 4.89 -13.88 -23.86
N ILE A 93 5.96 -13.24 -24.35
CA ILE A 93 6.93 -13.88 -25.25
C ILE A 93 7.65 -15.02 -24.54
N TRP A 94 8.01 -14.85 -23.28
CA TRP A 94 8.67 -15.90 -22.49
C TRP A 94 7.80 -17.14 -22.32
N ARG A 95 6.50 -16.97 -22.08
CA ARG A 95 5.51 -18.06 -22.03
C ARG A 95 5.37 -18.78 -23.38
N ALA A 96 5.53 -18.05 -24.47
CA ALA A 96 5.42 -18.55 -25.85
C ALA A 96 6.73 -19.20 -26.37
N LEU A 97 7.79 -19.27 -25.58
CA LEU A 97 9.02 -19.96 -25.98
C LEU A 97 8.78 -21.46 -26.14
N PRO A 98 9.46 -22.11 -27.12
CA PRO A 98 9.32 -23.53 -27.34
C PRO A 98 10.05 -24.32 -26.26
N PHE A 99 9.36 -25.27 -25.65
CA PHE A 99 9.95 -26.28 -24.79
C PHE A 99 9.51 -27.66 -25.28
N GLY A 100 10.44 -28.42 -25.83
CA GLY A 100 10.18 -29.74 -26.41
C GLY A 100 11.30 -30.72 -26.11
N LYS A 101 11.31 -31.85 -26.81
CA LYS A 101 12.22 -32.97 -26.54
C LYS A 101 13.70 -32.56 -26.50
N ARG A 102 14.12 -31.63 -27.34
CA ARG A 102 15.51 -31.15 -27.37
C ARG A 102 15.89 -30.43 -26.06
N GLU A 103 15.01 -29.58 -25.52
CA GLU A 103 15.24 -28.88 -24.29
C GLU A 103 15.14 -29.82 -23.10
N GLU A 104 14.17 -30.71 -23.10
CA GLU A 104 13.98 -31.76 -22.10
C GLU A 104 15.25 -32.65 -21.97
N ASP A 105 15.76 -33.18 -23.10
CA ASP A 105 16.98 -34.00 -23.12
C ASP A 105 18.20 -33.23 -22.60
N PHE A 106 18.29 -31.93 -22.92
CA PHE A 106 19.36 -31.08 -22.42
C PHE A 106 19.27 -30.89 -20.90
N PHE A 107 18.11 -30.52 -20.38
CA PHE A 107 17.93 -30.34 -18.94
C PHE A 107 18.14 -31.62 -18.15
N SER A 108 17.66 -32.75 -18.66
CA SER A 108 17.91 -34.07 -18.08
C SER A 108 19.40 -34.42 -18.06
N SER A 109 20.13 -34.13 -19.14
CA SER A 109 21.57 -34.42 -19.26
C SER A 109 22.45 -33.67 -18.27
N ILE A 110 21.97 -32.51 -17.80
CA ILE A 110 22.68 -31.67 -16.81
C ILE A 110 22.10 -31.81 -15.40
N GLY A 111 21.19 -32.77 -15.17
CA GLY A 111 20.76 -33.22 -13.84
C GLY A 111 19.55 -32.50 -13.27
N TYR A 112 18.74 -31.85 -14.10
CA TYR A 112 17.46 -31.30 -13.63
C TYR A 112 16.43 -32.42 -13.38
N SER A 113 15.62 -32.27 -12.36
CA SER A 113 14.62 -33.27 -11.99
C SER A 113 13.42 -33.28 -12.94
N ASP A 114 12.74 -34.44 -13.01
CA ASP A 114 11.52 -34.61 -13.81
C ASP A 114 10.44 -33.60 -13.40
N LEU A 115 10.29 -33.27 -12.11
CA LEU A 115 9.37 -32.23 -11.61
C LEU A 115 9.68 -30.86 -12.19
N TYR A 116 10.97 -30.54 -12.38
CA TYR A 116 11.36 -29.27 -12.99
C TYR A 116 11.03 -29.24 -14.48
N ILE A 117 11.30 -30.35 -15.18
CA ILE A 117 10.98 -30.52 -16.59
C ILE A 117 9.45 -30.42 -16.80
N GLU A 118 8.69 -31.07 -15.96
CA GLU A 118 7.23 -30.97 -15.98
C GLU A 118 6.73 -29.50 -15.74
N TRP A 119 7.35 -28.77 -14.80
CA TRP A 119 7.07 -27.36 -14.62
C TRP A 119 7.40 -26.55 -15.88
N MET A 120 8.51 -26.84 -16.57
CA MET A 120 8.88 -26.15 -17.80
C MET A 120 7.86 -26.40 -18.92
N HIS A 121 7.34 -27.63 -19.05
CA HIS A 121 6.26 -27.96 -19.99
C HIS A 121 4.98 -27.21 -19.72
N ARG A 122 4.64 -27.01 -18.45
CA ARG A 122 3.48 -26.19 -18.05
C ARG A 122 3.70 -24.69 -18.25
N THR A 123 4.94 -24.25 -18.15
CA THR A 123 5.29 -22.82 -18.23
C THR A 123 5.42 -22.37 -19.69
N HIS A 124 5.99 -23.17 -20.58
CA HIS A 124 6.32 -22.78 -21.94
C HIS A 124 5.57 -23.61 -22.97
N SER A 125 4.94 -22.93 -23.92
CA SER A 125 4.30 -23.62 -25.03
C SER A 125 4.35 -22.78 -26.31
N GLN A 126 4.86 -23.37 -27.39
CA GLN A 126 4.85 -22.76 -28.72
C GLN A 126 3.42 -22.56 -29.26
N ASP A 127 2.45 -23.32 -28.76
CA ASP A 127 1.05 -23.29 -29.19
C ASP A 127 0.15 -22.47 -28.24
N ILE A 128 0.75 -21.77 -27.27
CA ILE A 128 0.03 -20.95 -26.29
C ILE A 128 -0.80 -19.83 -26.94
N ARG A 129 -1.92 -19.53 -26.36
CA ARG A 129 -2.82 -18.44 -26.75
C ARG A 129 -2.91 -17.45 -25.61
N ILE A 130 -2.50 -16.21 -25.86
CA ILE A 130 -2.39 -15.16 -24.86
C ILE A 130 -3.25 -13.97 -25.30
N LEU A 131 -4.18 -13.58 -24.44
CA LEU A 131 -4.98 -12.37 -24.62
C LEU A 131 -4.34 -11.20 -23.86
N LEU A 132 -4.10 -10.11 -24.55
CA LEU A 132 -3.62 -8.84 -23.99
C LEU A 132 -4.74 -7.82 -24.06
N VAL A 133 -5.23 -7.38 -22.92
CA VAL A 133 -6.32 -6.41 -22.79
C VAL A 133 -5.79 -5.10 -22.24
N SER A 134 -6.19 -3.98 -22.83
CA SER A 134 -5.87 -2.65 -22.29
C SER A 134 -7.09 -1.75 -22.31
N GLU A 135 -7.04 -0.57 -21.68
CA GLU A 135 -8.13 0.42 -21.68
C GLU A 135 -8.72 0.64 -23.09
N THR A 136 -7.85 0.75 -24.08
CA THR A 136 -8.24 0.98 -25.47
C THR A 136 -7.50 0.07 -26.44
N ILE A 137 -8.12 -0.24 -27.59
CA ILE A 137 -7.45 -0.99 -28.66
C ILE A 137 -6.16 -0.30 -29.12
N THR A 138 -6.12 1.03 -29.14
CA THR A 138 -4.92 1.79 -29.50
C THR A 138 -3.76 1.53 -28.53
N ASN A 139 -4.03 1.39 -27.24
CA ASN A 139 -3.00 1.06 -26.25
C ASN A 139 -2.56 -0.41 -26.39
N ALA A 140 -3.49 -1.33 -26.61
CA ALA A 140 -3.19 -2.73 -26.88
C ALA A 140 -2.31 -2.89 -28.12
N ILE A 141 -2.62 -2.21 -29.23
CA ILE A 141 -1.80 -2.24 -30.46
C ILE A 141 -0.34 -1.78 -30.20
N LYS A 142 -0.13 -0.77 -29.33
CA LYS A 142 1.25 -0.36 -28.95
C LYS A 142 2.02 -1.48 -28.25
N LEU A 143 1.35 -2.33 -27.48
CA LEU A 143 1.96 -3.54 -26.91
C LEU A 143 2.29 -4.53 -28.02
N GLY A 144 1.35 -4.79 -28.94
CA GLY A 144 1.58 -5.68 -30.09
C GLY A 144 2.76 -5.27 -30.96
N ILE A 145 2.92 -3.97 -31.26
CA ILE A 145 4.09 -3.47 -32.00
C ILE A 145 5.41 -3.81 -31.27
N ARG A 146 5.43 -3.72 -29.92
CA ARG A 146 6.62 -4.07 -29.14
C ARG A 146 6.91 -5.58 -29.19
N LEU A 147 5.86 -6.40 -29.11
CA LEU A 147 5.98 -7.85 -29.26
C LEU A 147 6.52 -8.21 -30.65
N ALA A 148 5.88 -7.71 -31.70
CA ALA A 148 6.26 -7.95 -33.10
C ALA A 148 7.71 -7.56 -33.38
N ASN A 149 8.18 -6.43 -32.83
CA ASN A 149 9.55 -5.97 -33.01
C ASN A 149 10.61 -7.00 -32.59
N HIS A 150 10.35 -7.81 -31.57
CA HIS A 150 11.29 -8.86 -31.16
C HIS A 150 11.35 -10.01 -32.20
N TYR A 151 10.23 -10.37 -32.78
CA TYR A 151 10.17 -11.39 -33.85
C TYR A 151 10.76 -10.89 -35.14
N GLU A 152 10.61 -9.62 -35.46
CA GLU A 152 11.04 -9.02 -36.74
C GLU A 152 12.50 -8.57 -36.71
N ASN A 153 12.92 -7.88 -35.63
CA ASN A 153 14.16 -7.10 -35.63
C ASN A 153 15.19 -7.52 -34.56
N ASN A 154 14.81 -8.29 -33.54
CA ASN A 154 15.78 -8.72 -32.53
C ASN A 154 16.62 -9.88 -33.05
N THR A 155 17.82 -9.60 -33.56
CA THR A 155 18.70 -10.58 -34.16
C THR A 155 19.09 -11.72 -33.20
N PHE A 156 19.30 -11.41 -31.91
CA PHE A 156 19.66 -12.42 -30.93
C PHE A 156 18.51 -13.36 -30.58
N PHE A 157 17.31 -12.81 -30.38
CA PHE A 157 16.10 -13.61 -30.21
C PHE A 157 15.85 -14.53 -31.41
N ARG A 158 15.92 -13.99 -32.63
CA ARG A 158 15.75 -14.72 -33.90
C ARG A 158 16.80 -15.80 -34.08
N TYR A 159 18.05 -15.54 -33.66
CA TYR A 159 19.13 -16.55 -33.68
C TYR A 159 18.86 -17.69 -32.71
N LEU A 160 18.38 -17.37 -31.50
CA LEU A 160 18.10 -18.38 -30.47
C LEU A 160 16.88 -19.24 -30.81
N PHE A 161 15.80 -18.64 -31.29
CA PHE A 161 14.48 -19.25 -31.46
C PHE A 161 13.94 -19.15 -32.90
N PRO A 162 14.67 -19.64 -33.94
CA PRO A 162 14.23 -19.50 -35.32
C PRO A 162 12.97 -20.31 -35.65
N GLU A 163 12.68 -21.36 -34.88
CA GLU A 163 11.55 -22.26 -35.08
C GLU A 163 10.19 -21.66 -34.82
N ILE A 164 10.10 -20.58 -34.04
CA ILE A 164 8.84 -19.90 -33.72
C ILE A 164 8.61 -18.64 -34.56
N LEU A 165 9.57 -18.29 -35.44
CA LEU A 165 9.41 -17.08 -36.26
C LEU A 165 8.25 -17.25 -37.25
N PRO A 166 7.39 -16.23 -37.40
CA PRO A 166 6.26 -16.29 -38.32
C PRO A 166 6.73 -16.43 -39.77
N THR A 167 5.91 -17.08 -40.56
CA THR A 167 6.10 -17.25 -42.01
C THR A 167 5.03 -16.44 -42.75
N GLU A 168 5.12 -16.32 -44.07
CA GLU A 168 4.12 -15.67 -44.90
C GLU A 168 2.70 -16.28 -44.80
N LYS A 169 2.60 -17.51 -44.26
CA LYS A 169 1.34 -18.21 -44.07
C LYS A 169 0.69 -17.91 -42.71
N ASP A 170 1.44 -17.32 -41.78
CA ASP A 170 0.98 -17.04 -40.46
C ASP A 170 0.31 -15.64 -40.42
N THR A 171 -0.78 -15.50 -39.68
CA THR A 171 -1.44 -14.21 -39.49
C THR A 171 -0.53 -13.30 -38.66
N TRP A 172 -0.17 -12.16 -39.20
CA TRP A 172 0.70 -11.19 -38.54
C TRP A 172 0.15 -9.77 -38.73
N THR A 173 -0.82 -9.43 -37.90
CA THR A 173 -1.49 -8.12 -37.96
C THR A 173 -1.17 -7.30 -36.70
N ARG A 174 -1.69 -6.07 -36.62
CA ARG A 174 -1.52 -5.22 -35.43
C ARG A 174 -2.33 -5.69 -34.22
N GLU A 175 -3.36 -6.49 -34.45
CA GLU A 175 -4.32 -6.94 -33.43
C GLU A 175 -4.20 -8.43 -33.10
N SER A 176 -3.56 -9.20 -34.01
CA SER A 176 -3.37 -10.65 -33.85
C SER A 176 -2.04 -11.07 -34.43
N LEU A 177 -1.18 -11.64 -33.58
CA LEU A 177 0.16 -12.08 -33.92
C LEU A 177 0.25 -13.61 -33.71
N HIS A 178 0.45 -14.34 -34.80
CA HIS A 178 0.58 -15.79 -34.77
C HIS A 178 2.06 -16.16 -35.00
N GLN A 179 2.73 -16.64 -33.98
CA GLN A 179 4.03 -17.28 -34.18
C GLN A 179 3.84 -18.62 -34.88
N ARG A 180 4.91 -19.15 -35.47
CA ARG A 180 4.89 -20.48 -36.06
C ARG A 180 4.58 -21.53 -35.00
N ARG A 181 3.48 -22.28 -35.18
CA ARG A 181 2.99 -23.29 -34.25
C ARG A 181 3.44 -24.70 -34.66
N THR A 182 3.35 -25.64 -33.71
CA THR A 182 3.50 -27.07 -34.00
C THR A 182 2.42 -27.59 -34.95
N ALA A 183 2.56 -28.81 -35.43
CA ALA A 183 1.53 -29.43 -36.26
C ALA A 183 0.19 -29.56 -35.50
N ALA A 184 0.25 -29.83 -34.20
CA ALA A 184 -0.94 -29.94 -33.34
C ALA A 184 -1.63 -28.60 -33.10
N GLY A 185 -0.87 -27.52 -32.98
CA GLY A 185 -1.42 -26.16 -32.76
C GLY A 185 -1.91 -25.48 -34.02
N ARG A 186 -1.64 -26.03 -35.20
CA ARG A 186 -2.16 -25.49 -36.47
C ARG A 186 -3.66 -25.73 -36.56
N GLY A 187 -4.42 -24.68 -36.77
CA GLY A 187 -5.88 -24.76 -36.86
C GLY A 187 -6.60 -24.12 -35.66
N GLN A 188 -5.89 -23.71 -34.63
CA GLN A 188 -6.44 -22.83 -33.60
C GLN A 188 -6.71 -21.45 -34.22
N GLY A 189 -7.88 -20.90 -33.96
CA GLY A 189 -8.32 -19.62 -34.55
C GLY A 189 -7.66 -18.40 -33.91
N GLU A 190 -7.34 -18.50 -32.60
CA GLU A 190 -6.76 -17.41 -31.82
C GLU A 190 -5.26 -17.24 -32.10
N GLY A 191 -4.77 -16.01 -32.01
CA GLY A 191 -3.37 -15.68 -32.12
C GLY A 191 -2.54 -16.23 -30.96
N THR A 192 -1.21 -16.27 -31.15
CA THR A 192 -0.29 -16.42 -30.02
C THR A 192 -0.46 -15.22 -29.10
N PHE A 193 -0.64 -14.03 -29.68
CA PHE A 193 -0.97 -12.80 -28.96
C PHE A 193 -2.13 -12.10 -29.68
N ASP A 194 -3.28 -12.08 -29.04
CA ASP A 194 -4.41 -11.27 -29.47
C ASP A 194 -4.52 -10.03 -28.58
N LEU A 195 -4.82 -8.88 -29.20
CA LEU A 195 -4.79 -7.58 -28.57
C LEU A 195 -6.14 -6.90 -28.71
N ILE A 196 -6.76 -6.58 -27.59
CA ILE A 196 -8.08 -5.97 -27.54
C ILE A 196 -8.15 -4.79 -26.56
N GLY A 197 -9.14 -3.94 -26.77
CA GLY A 197 -9.54 -2.91 -25.80
C GLY A 197 -10.74 -3.35 -24.99
N VAL A 198 -10.98 -2.69 -23.85
CA VAL A 198 -12.21 -2.85 -23.06
C VAL A 198 -13.44 -2.65 -23.97
N GLY A 199 -14.44 -3.53 -23.84
CA GLY A 199 -15.67 -3.53 -24.63
C GLY A 199 -15.59 -4.33 -25.95
N ALA A 200 -14.45 -4.93 -26.29
CA ALA A 200 -14.35 -5.81 -27.45
C ALA A 200 -15.12 -7.13 -27.25
N ALA A 201 -15.72 -7.67 -28.34
CA ALA A 201 -16.41 -8.95 -28.29
C ALA A 201 -15.44 -10.11 -28.11
N LEU A 202 -15.78 -11.04 -27.20
CA LEU A 202 -14.96 -12.18 -26.79
C LEU A 202 -15.58 -13.53 -27.19
N GLN A 203 -16.72 -13.52 -27.85
CA GLN A 203 -17.46 -14.73 -28.16
C GLN A 203 -16.63 -15.73 -28.98
N SER A 204 -16.68 -16.99 -28.59
CA SER A 204 -16.01 -18.11 -29.25
C SER A 204 -14.47 -18.01 -29.29
N ARG A 205 -13.85 -17.34 -28.34
CA ARG A 205 -12.39 -17.25 -28.20
C ARG A 205 -11.95 -17.90 -26.90
N HIS A 206 -10.82 -18.61 -26.94
CA HIS A 206 -10.30 -19.35 -25.79
C HIS A 206 -8.79 -19.13 -25.63
N TYR A 207 -8.38 -18.64 -24.46
CA TYR A 207 -7.00 -18.30 -24.16
C TYR A 207 -6.48 -19.03 -22.93
N ASN A 208 -5.20 -19.38 -22.95
CA ASN A 208 -4.52 -20.00 -21.81
C ASN A 208 -4.02 -18.97 -20.78
N VAL A 209 -3.75 -17.74 -21.25
CA VAL A 209 -3.26 -16.64 -20.42
C VAL A 209 -4.00 -15.36 -20.78
N VAL A 210 -4.46 -14.64 -19.78
CA VAL A 210 -5.05 -13.30 -19.92
C VAL A 210 -4.19 -12.29 -19.17
N VAL A 211 -3.72 -11.25 -19.86
CA VAL A 211 -2.96 -10.14 -19.26
C VAL A 211 -3.77 -8.86 -19.44
N GLN A 212 -4.22 -8.30 -18.35
CA GLN A 212 -4.96 -7.05 -18.29
C GLN A 212 -4.00 -5.91 -17.91
N ASP A 213 -3.66 -5.05 -18.87
CA ASP A 213 -2.67 -3.97 -18.68
C ASP A 213 -3.33 -2.59 -18.67
N ASP A 214 -3.33 -1.95 -17.50
CA ASP A 214 -3.87 -0.60 -17.28
C ASP A 214 -5.32 -0.45 -17.81
N LEU A 215 -6.25 -1.33 -17.40
CA LEU A 215 -7.66 -1.26 -17.80
C LEU A 215 -8.35 0.01 -17.31
N VAL A 216 -7.96 0.51 -16.13
CA VAL A 216 -8.55 1.72 -15.56
C VAL A 216 -7.86 2.95 -16.12
N GLY A 217 -8.50 3.56 -17.10
CA GLY A 217 -7.98 4.75 -17.75
C GLY A 217 -8.52 6.07 -17.18
N ARG A 218 -8.33 7.13 -17.97
CA ARG A 218 -8.68 8.50 -17.56
C ARG A 218 -10.18 8.68 -17.34
N GLU A 219 -11.01 8.09 -18.19
CA GLU A 219 -12.46 8.26 -18.13
C GLU A 219 -13.04 7.42 -16.97
N ALA A 220 -12.59 6.18 -16.79
CA ALA A 220 -13.01 5.32 -15.68
C ALA A 220 -12.74 5.95 -14.31
N ARG A 221 -11.63 6.69 -14.16
CA ARG A 221 -11.31 7.43 -12.93
C ARG A 221 -12.30 8.55 -12.59
N LYS A 222 -12.96 9.13 -13.60
CA LYS A 222 -13.84 10.29 -13.43
C LYS A 222 -15.31 9.92 -13.38
N SER A 223 -15.67 8.78 -13.95
CA SER A 223 -17.04 8.32 -14.09
C SER A 223 -17.24 6.99 -13.39
N PRO A 224 -18.06 6.94 -12.32
CA PRO A 224 -18.45 5.68 -11.69
C PRO A 224 -19.10 4.68 -12.65
N ILE A 225 -19.81 5.17 -13.68
CA ILE A 225 -20.44 4.31 -14.69
C ILE A 225 -19.35 3.61 -15.52
N VAL A 226 -18.39 4.36 -16.05
CA VAL A 226 -17.29 3.78 -16.85
C VAL A 226 -16.41 2.85 -15.99
N MET A 227 -16.27 3.13 -14.68
CA MET A 227 -15.59 2.22 -13.77
C MET A 227 -16.37 0.91 -13.61
N ALA A 228 -17.69 0.99 -13.44
CA ALA A 228 -18.55 -0.19 -13.37
C ALA A 228 -18.48 -1.02 -14.66
N ASP A 229 -18.52 -0.37 -15.82
CA ASP A 229 -18.35 -1.05 -17.12
C ASP A 229 -16.98 -1.73 -17.25
N THR A 230 -15.94 -1.12 -16.70
CA THR A 230 -14.58 -1.72 -16.68
C THR A 230 -14.52 -2.95 -15.78
N ILE A 231 -15.19 -2.91 -14.63
CA ILE A 231 -15.32 -4.04 -13.70
C ILE A 231 -16.12 -5.18 -14.34
N ASP A 232 -17.26 -4.86 -14.96
CA ASP A 232 -18.10 -5.84 -15.65
C ASP A 232 -17.31 -6.52 -16.79
N TYR A 233 -16.53 -5.73 -17.54
CA TYR A 233 -15.68 -6.28 -18.60
C TYR A 233 -14.60 -7.22 -18.07
N HIS A 234 -13.97 -6.91 -16.94
CA HIS A 234 -13.04 -7.83 -16.27
C HIS A 234 -13.73 -9.16 -15.93
N GLN A 235 -14.94 -9.14 -15.40
CA GLN A 235 -15.69 -10.35 -15.09
C GLN A 235 -16.05 -11.19 -16.33
N ILE A 236 -16.37 -10.53 -17.46
CA ILE A 236 -16.70 -11.21 -18.72
C ILE A 236 -15.46 -11.93 -19.31
N LEU A 237 -14.23 -11.49 -19.02
CA LEU A 237 -13.01 -12.13 -19.53
C LEU A 237 -12.89 -13.61 -19.13
N VAL A 238 -13.49 -14.02 -18.02
CA VAL A 238 -13.56 -15.45 -17.61
C VAL A 238 -14.17 -16.33 -18.72
N GLY A 239 -15.15 -15.82 -19.46
CA GLY A 239 -15.77 -16.54 -20.57
C GLY A 239 -14.88 -16.74 -21.80
N ALA A 240 -13.73 -16.05 -21.87
CA ALA A 240 -12.75 -16.18 -22.95
C ALA A 240 -11.55 -17.04 -22.55
N THR A 241 -11.65 -17.85 -21.50
CA THR A 241 -10.54 -18.64 -20.99
C THR A 241 -10.74 -20.11 -21.31
N ASP A 242 -9.63 -20.81 -21.42
CA ASP A 242 -9.61 -22.25 -21.72
C ASP A 242 -9.45 -23.04 -20.43
N SER A 243 -10.42 -23.89 -20.13
CA SER A 243 -10.28 -24.90 -19.08
C SER A 243 -9.47 -26.06 -19.64
N ASP A 244 -8.40 -26.45 -18.97
CA ASP A 244 -7.60 -27.62 -19.32
C ASP A 244 -8.42 -28.90 -19.06
N PRO A 245 -8.94 -29.60 -20.08
CA PRO A 245 -9.76 -30.78 -19.87
C PRO A 245 -8.97 -31.95 -19.28
N ASP A 246 -7.65 -31.97 -19.47
CA ASP A 246 -6.75 -33.00 -18.95
C ASP A 246 -6.35 -32.72 -17.49
N ASN A 247 -6.59 -31.50 -17.02
CA ASN A 247 -6.33 -31.09 -15.64
C ASN A 247 -7.45 -30.17 -15.11
N PRO A 248 -8.62 -30.74 -14.75
CA PRO A 248 -9.82 -29.99 -14.38
C PRO A 248 -9.65 -29.14 -13.10
N GLY A 249 -8.54 -29.28 -12.37
CA GLY A 249 -8.16 -28.43 -11.26
C GLY A 249 -7.24 -27.26 -11.64
N ARG A 250 -6.86 -27.15 -12.92
CA ARG A 250 -6.02 -26.06 -13.42
C ARG A 250 -6.89 -25.01 -14.10
N ASP A 251 -6.91 -23.86 -13.50
CA ASP A 251 -7.51 -22.67 -14.07
C ASP A 251 -6.51 -21.96 -15.01
N PHE A 252 -7.03 -21.10 -15.90
CA PHE A 252 -6.19 -20.27 -16.77
C PHE A 252 -5.34 -19.29 -15.94
N ASP A 253 -4.21 -18.87 -16.53
CA ASP A 253 -3.35 -17.85 -15.92
C ASP A 253 -3.89 -16.45 -16.18
N GLU A 254 -3.99 -15.65 -15.14
CA GLU A 254 -4.52 -14.28 -15.21
C GLU A 254 -3.64 -13.30 -14.43
N ILE A 255 -3.33 -12.20 -15.09
CA ILE A 255 -2.51 -11.13 -14.51
C ILE A 255 -3.21 -9.79 -14.73
N VAL A 256 -3.50 -9.09 -13.64
CA VAL A 256 -4.04 -7.73 -13.66
C VAL A 256 -2.94 -6.75 -13.28
N VAL A 257 -2.52 -5.94 -14.24
CA VAL A 257 -1.41 -4.98 -14.07
C VAL A 257 -1.96 -3.56 -14.10
N GLY A 258 -1.70 -2.75 -13.08
CA GLY A 258 -2.22 -1.39 -13.08
C GLY A 258 -1.61 -0.50 -12.00
N ASN A 259 -2.20 0.68 -11.89
CA ASN A 259 -2.03 1.59 -10.78
C ASN A 259 -3.35 1.73 -10.04
N ARG A 260 -3.28 2.14 -8.77
CA ARG A 260 -4.45 2.47 -7.98
C ARG A 260 -4.95 3.88 -8.30
N TRP A 261 -6.25 4.04 -8.45
CA TRP A 261 -6.83 5.34 -8.79
C TRP A 261 -7.87 5.85 -7.80
N SER A 262 -8.56 4.94 -7.12
CA SER A 262 -9.53 5.24 -6.07
C SER A 262 -9.67 4.06 -5.11
N HIS A 263 -10.40 4.26 -4.02
CA HIS A 263 -10.73 3.16 -3.10
C HIS A 263 -11.75 2.19 -3.69
N ASP A 264 -12.51 2.63 -4.71
CA ASP A 264 -13.54 1.84 -5.39
C ASP A 264 -13.14 1.53 -6.85
N ASP A 265 -11.84 1.39 -7.13
CA ASP A 265 -11.34 1.02 -8.45
C ASP A 265 -11.42 -0.50 -8.70
N LEU A 266 -11.14 -0.90 -9.95
CA LEU A 266 -11.11 -2.31 -10.36
C LEU A 266 -10.25 -3.18 -9.42
N ASN A 267 -9.06 -2.71 -9.03
CA ASN A 267 -8.16 -3.46 -8.16
C ASN A 267 -8.77 -3.69 -6.77
N SER A 268 -9.50 -2.71 -6.24
CA SER A 268 -10.24 -2.86 -4.98
C SER A 268 -11.37 -3.86 -5.09
N HIS A 269 -12.08 -3.83 -6.23
CA HIS A 269 -13.15 -4.79 -6.50
C HIS A 269 -12.61 -6.23 -6.52
N ILE A 270 -11.53 -6.48 -7.29
CA ILE A 270 -10.90 -7.81 -7.37
C ILE A 270 -10.40 -8.27 -5.99
N ARG A 271 -9.75 -7.39 -5.22
CA ARG A 271 -9.30 -7.73 -3.85
C ARG A 271 -10.42 -8.19 -2.93
N LYS A 272 -11.60 -7.62 -3.10
CA LYS A 272 -12.75 -7.87 -2.24
C LYS A 272 -13.55 -9.09 -2.70
N GLU A 273 -13.83 -9.19 -3.99
CA GLU A 273 -14.73 -10.22 -4.55
C GLU A 273 -13.97 -11.47 -5.01
N GLU A 274 -12.66 -11.36 -5.28
CA GLU A 274 -11.83 -12.45 -5.82
C GLU A 274 -10.60 -12.71 -4.92
N PRO A 275 -10.80 -13.25 -3.70
CA PRO A 275 -9.74 -13.38 -2.68
C PRO A 275 -8.63 -14.38 -3.06
N TYR A 276 -8.81 -15.15 -4.14
CA TYR A 276 -7.80 -16.06 -4.68
C TYR A 276 -6.68 -15.35 -5.47
N PHE A 277 -6.84 -14.06 -5.81
CA PHE A 277 -5.75 -13.28 -6.37
C PHE A 277 -4.67 -12.96 -5.34
N SER A 278 -3.43 -13.24 -5.70
CA SER A 278 -2.25 -12.78 -4.96
C SER A 278 -1.90 -11.36 -5.40
N TRP A 279 -1.55 -10.49 -4.46
CA TRP A 279 -1.26 -9.09 -4.79
C TRP A 279 0.18 -8.72 -4.51
N THR A 280 0.81 -8.08 -5.49
CA THR A 280 2.12 -7.43 -5.36
C THR A 280 1.95 -5.93 -5.56
N THR A 281 2.08 -5.17 -4.47
CA THR A 281 1.97 -3.70 -4.49
C THR A 281 3.30 -3.08 -4.13
N HIS A 282 3.81 -2.20 -4.96
CA HIS A 282 5.01 -1.41 -4.68
C HIS A 282 4.71 0.10 -4.72
N SER A 283 5.34 0.81 -3.80
CA SER A 283 5.39 2.27 -3.76
C SER A 283 6.78 2.73 -4.24
N ALA A 284 6.85 3.77 -5.07
CA ALA A 284 8.13 4.30 -5.56
C ALA A 284 9.06 4.78 -4.43
N LEU A 285 8.50 5.12 -3.26
CA LEU A 285 9.23 5.54 -2.05
C LEU A 285 9.37 4.42 -1.01
N GLY A 286 9.18 3.17 -1.40
CA GLY A 286 9.26 2.05 -0.47
C GLY A 286 8.12 2.02 0.57
N GLY A 287 8.33 1.27 1.66
CA GLY A 287 7.37 1.15 2.77
C GLY A 287 6.29 0.09 2.56
N CYS A 288 6.22 -0.51 1.39
CA CYS A 288 5.26 -1.56 1.04
C CYS A 288 5.77 -2.99 1.30
N CYS A 289 7.06 -3.14 1.55
CA CYS A 289 7.68 -4.43 1.89
C CYS A 289 8.91 -4.22 2.79
N SER A 290 9.33 -5.27 3.48
CA SER A 290 10.50 -5.26 4.36
C SER A 290 11.83 -4.98 3.66
N LEU A 291 11.89 -5.19 2.34
CA LEU A 291 13.11 -5.03 1.53
C LEU A 291 13.38 -3.57 1.12
N HIS A 292 12.34 -2.75 1.12
CA HIS A 292 12.42 -1.35 0.71
C HIS A 292 11.83 -0.46 1.84
N PRO A 293 12.66 0.04 2.75
CA PRO A 293 12.22 0.95 3.82
C PRO A 293 11.51 2.19 3.28
N PHE A 294 10.58 2.72 4.05
CA PHE A 294 9.86 3.95 3.67
C PHE A 294 10.84 5.12 3.43
N GLY A 295 10.58 5.89 2.40
CA GLY A 295 11.41 7.02 1.99
C GLY A 295 12.55 6.66 1.03
N GLN A 296 12.86 5.37 0.85
CA GLN A 296 13.88 4.92 -0.08
C GLN A 296 13.26 4.55 -1.44
N PRO A 297 13.75 5.13 -2.55
CA PRO A 297 13.28 4.76 -3.88
C PRO A 297 13.55 3.28 -4.18
N ILE A 298 12.52 2.55 -4.63
CA ILE A 298 12.66 1.13 -4.98
C ILE A 298 13.45 0.89 -6.26
N PHE A 299 13.64 1.92 -7.06
CA PHE A 299 14.43 1.91 -8.29
C PHE A 299 15.34 3.15 -8.34
N SER A 300 16.30 3.21 -7.44
CA SER A 300 17.17 4.37 -7.21
C SER A 300 18.04 4.72 -8.44
N GLU A 301 18.37 3.75 -9.29
CA GLU A 301 19.16 3.96 -10.51
C GLU A 301 18.46 4.89 -11.53
N ALA A 302 17.13 4.92 -11.51
CA ALA A 302 16.33 5.77 -12.42
C ALA A 302 15.56 6.88 -11.69
N PHE A 303 15.20 6.65 -10.43
CA PHE A 303 14.36 7.52 -9.61
C PHE A 303 14.99 7.81 -8.27
N THR A 304 15.73 8.91 -8.17
CA THR A 304 16.20 9.41 -6.87
C THR A 304 15.04 9.99 -6.06
N ALA A 305 15.17 10.01 -4.74
CA ALA A 305 14.17 10.62 -3.85
C ALA A 305 13.88 12.08 -4.24
N GLU A 306 14.92 12.86 -4.59
CA GLU A 306 14.78 14.24 -5.04
C GLU A 306 13.96 14.35 -6.35
N LYS A 307 14.21 13.45 -7.33
CA LYS A 307 13.43 13.39 -8.58
C LYS A 307 11.96 13.10 -8.30
N LEU A 308 11.66 12.14 -7.43
CA LEU A 308 10.30 11.79 -7.05
C LEU A 308 9.59 12.95 -6.33
N LEU A 309 10.26 13.64 -5.41
CA LEU A 309 9.73 14.83 -4.75
C LEU A 309 9.46 15.98 -5.73
N ARG A 310 10.35 16.19 -6.72
CA ARG A 310 10.12 17.17 -7.79
C ARG A 310 8.89 16.82 -8.63
N TRP A 311 8.69 15.52 -8.93
CA TRP A 311 7.50 15.07 -9.65
C TRP A 311 6.23 15.20 -8.82
N LYS A 312 6.30 14.94 -7.50
CA LYS A 312 5.17 15.20 -6.59
C LYS A 312 4.71 16.66 -6.67
N ARG A 313 5.66 17.62 -6.63
CA ARG A 313 5.31 19.05 -6.76
C ARG A 313 4.65 19.39 -8.11
N ARG A 314 5.08 18.75 -9.20
CA ARG A 314 4.52 19.00 -10.55
C ARG A 314 3.17 18.33 -10.77
N LEU A 315 2.99 17.11 -10.29
CA LEU A 315 1.78 16.30 -10.51
C LEU A 315 0.68 16.64 -9.50
N GLY A 316 1.04 17.22 -8.37
CA GLY A 316 0.16 17.32 -7.22
C GLY A 316 0.05 16.00 -6.44
N SER A 317 -0.38 16.10 -5.18
CA SER A 317 -0.37 14.95 -4.25
C SER A 317 -1.26 13.81 -4.73
N TYR A 318 -2.45 14.10 -5.27
CA TYR A 318 -3.36 13.07 -5.76
C TYR A 318 -2.77 12.21 -6.90
N HIS A 319 -2.32 12.85 -7.97
CA HIS A 319 -1.77 12.11 -9.10
C HIS A 319 -0.48 11.38 -8.75
N PHE A 320 0.33 11.96 -7.85
CA PHE A 320 1.53 11.31 -7.38
C PHE A 320 1.21 10.08 -6.52
N SER A 321 0.25 10.18 -5.61
CA SER A 321 -0.16 9.06 -4.76
C SER A 321 -0.73 7.89 -5.58
N CYS A 322 -1.56 8.18 -6.56
CA CYS A 322 -2.13 7.15 -7.44
C CYS A 322 -1.07 6.48 -8.32
N GLN A 323 -0.21 7.27 -9.00
CA GLN A 323 0.68 6.75 -10.03
C GLN A 323 2.03 6.26 -9.50
N PHE A 324 2.50 6.80 -8.37
CA PHE A 324 3.83 6.49 -7.83
C PHE A 324 3.80 5.79 -6.48
N LEU A 325 2.78 6.01 -5.66
CA LEU A 325 2.68 5.33 -4.38
C LEU A 325 1.74 4.11 -4.41
N ASN A 326 0.90 3.98 -5.43
CA ASN A 326 -0.20 3.01 -5.51
C ASN A 326 -1.11 3.05 -4.27
N TYR A 327 -1.24 4.23 -3.71
CA TYR A 327 -2.10 4.54 -2.57
C TYR A 327 -3.03 5.70 -2.98
N PRO A 328 -4.28 5.41 -3.36
CA PRO A 328 -5.20 6.41 -3.89
C PRO A 328 -5.68 7.34 -2.79
N ILE A 329 -4.86 8.32 -2.43
CA ILE A 329 -5.28 9.45 -1.62
C ILE A 329 -5.85 10.49 -2.57
N ASP A 330 -7.09 10.89 -2.35
CA ASP A 330 -7.68 12.02 -3.07
C ASP A 330 -7.57 13.28 -2.17
N PRO A 331 -6.54 14.13 -2.36
CA PRO A 331 -6.38 15.32 -1.53
C PRO A 331 -7.46 16.37 -1.79
N SER A 332 -8.21 16.25 -2.88
CA SER A 332 -9.37 17.11 -3.13
C SER A 332 -10.59 16.68 -2.30
N LYS A 333 -10.57 15.44 -1.80
CA LYS A 333 -11.64 14.87 -0.98
C LYS A 333 -11.23 14.67 0.48
N THR A 334 -9.94 14.60 0.78
CA THR A 334 -9.42 14.51 2.15
C THR A 334 -8.77 15.82 2.53
N LYS A 335 -9.21 16.41 3.63
CA LYS A 335 -8.61 17.64 4.17
C LYS A 335 -7.39 17.36 5.06
N ILE A 336 -7.08 16.08 5.32
CA ILE A 336 -5.94 15.65 6.13
C ILE A 336 -4.98 14.86 5.26
N ASN A 337 -3.73 15.33 5.18
CA ASN A 337 -2.68 14.61 4.50
C ASN A 337 -2.05 13.58 5.44
N MET A 338 -2.22 12.30 5.16
CA MET A 338 -1.71 11.20 5.99
C MET A 338 -0.18 11.20 6.14
N ALA A 339 0.55 11.82 5.20
CA ALA A 339 2.00 11.99 5.30
C ALA A 339 2.44 12.95 6.42
N ASP A 340 1.52 13.79 6.90
CA ASP A 340 1.78 14.72 7.99
C ASP A 340 1.60 14.10 9.38
N LEU A 341 0.95 12.93 9.46
CA LEU A 341 0.84 12.17 10.70
C LEU A 341 2.20 11.61 11.11
N ARG A 342 2.44 11.63 12.41
CA ARG A 342 3.64 11.06 13.04
C ARG A 342 3.23 9.85 13.86
N TYR A 343 4.16 8.89 13.99
CA TYR A 343 3.88 7.60 14.59
C TYR A 343 4.81 7.32 15.76
N PHE A 344 4.29 6.64 16.78
CA PHE A 344 5.04 6.11 17.89
C PHE A 344 4.50 4.75 18.31
N HIS A 345 5.22 4.04 19.16
CA HIS A 345 4.74 2.86 19.87
C HIS A 345 5.28 2.86 21.30
N PHE A 346 4.62 2.07 22.16
CA PHE A 346 5.11 1.83 23.52
C PHE A 346 6.05 0.63 23.52
N GLU A 347 7.26 0.81 24.04
CA GLU A 347 8.25 -0.24 24.18
C GLU A 347 8.52 -0.53 25.65
N LYS A 348 8.63 -1.82 26.00
CA LYS A 348 9.10 -2.27 27.32
C LYS A 348 10.61 -2.45 27.26
N VAL A 349 11.33 -1.60 27.97
CA VAL A 349 12.79 -1.69 28.05
C VAL A 349 13.18 -2.41 29.33
N THR A 350 13.82 -3.59 29.23
CA THR A 350 14.37 -4.37 30.34
C THR A 350 15.84 -4.00 30.57
N GLY A 351 16.22 -3.80 31.83
CA GLY A 351 17.60 -3.52 32.22
C GLY A 351 17.82 -2.17 32.90
N ALA A 352 18.83 -2.07 33.73
CA ALA A 352 19.28 -0.84 34.35
C ALA A 352 19.98 0.04 33.31
N LEU A 353 19.23 0.74 32.49
CA LEU A 353 19.78 1.86 31.76
C LEU A 353 20.22 2.89 32.79
N ALA A 354 21.54 3.06 32.94
CA ALA A 354 22.11 4.20 33.64
C ALA A 354 21.46 5.45 33.01
N ILE A 355 20.64 6.15 33.78
CA ILE A 355 20.02 7.38 33.34
C ILE A 355 21.17 8.35 33.13
N PRO A 356 21.45 8.85 31.91
CA PRO A 356 22.33 9.96 31.76
C PRO A 356 21.75 11.09 32.65
N LYS A 357 22.58 11.70 33.50
CA LYS A 357 22.16 12.77 34.42
C LYS A 357 21.45 13.94 33.75
N GLU A 358 21.46 14.00 32.43
CA GLU A 358 20.92 15.07 31.60
C GLU A 358 19.67 14.69 30.80
N SER A 359 19.10 13.49 30.95
CA SER A 359 17.90 13.07 30.23
C SER A 359 16.64 13.25 31.08
N PRO A 360 15.86 14.31 30.86
CA PRO A 360 14.87 14.72 31.87
C PRO A 360 13.59 13.91 31.90
N THR A 361 13.32 12.90 31.06
CA THR A 361 11.91 12.53 30.94
C THR A 361 11.60 11.10 30.55
N MET A 362 11.18 10.28 31.52
CA MET A 362 10.67 8.92 31.33
C MET A 362 9.26 8.67 31.90
N LEU A 363 8.41 7.90 31.16
CA LEU A 363 7.04 7.53 31.54
C LEU A 363 6.98 6.19 32.30
N ARG A 364 6.50 6.19 33.55
CA ARG A 364 5.94 4.99 34.19
C ARG A 364 4.46 4.91 33.87
N LEU A 365 4.05 3.97 33.02
CA LEU A 365 2.63 3.82 32.69
C LEU A 365 1.91 2.82 33.58
N PHE A 366 2.61 1.84 34.17
CA PHE A 366 2.02 0.86 35.08
C PHE A 366 3.02 0.49 36.18
N GLU A 367 2.71 0.82 37.40
CA GLU A 367 3.28 0.12 38.56
C GLU A 367 2.40 -1.11 38.79
N THR A 368 2.85 -2.28 38.34
CA THR A 368 2.36 -3.54 38.90
C THR A 368 2.98 -3.72 40.28
N THR A 369 2.23 -4.30 41.20
CA THR A 369 2.61 -4.57 42.58
C THR A 369 3.81 -5.53 42.74
N GLN A 370 4.47 -5.91 41.66
CA GLN A 370 5.74 -6.67 41.68
C GLN A 370 6.86 -5.79 41.11
N PRO A 371 8.03 -5.79 41.76
CA PRO A 371 9.18 -5.00 41.29
C PRO A 371 9.84 -5.68 40.09
N GLN A 372 9.15 -5.77 38.97
CA GLN A 372 9.78 -6.19 37.73
C GLN A 372 10.42 -4.99 37.06
N GLN A 373 11.67 -5.15 36.71
CA GLN A 373 12.65 -4.17 36.25
C GLN A 373 12.46 -3.73 34.81
N TYR A 374 11.25 -3.46 34.34
CA TYR A 374 11.06 -2.89 33.01
C TYR A 374 10.44 -1.49 33.08
N ARG A 375 10.83 -0.66 32.13
CA ARG A 375 10.28 0.68 31.93
C ARG A 375 9.56 0.72 30.60
N VAL A 376 8.48 1.49 30.52
CA VAL A 376 7.79 1.73 29.25
C VAL A 376 8.26 3.07 28.69
N VAL A 377 8.70 3.08 27.46
CA VAL A 377 9.14 4.27 26.72
C VAL A 377 8.26 4.48 25.50
N ILE A 378 8.13 5.72 25.08
CA ILE A 378 7.53 6.08 23.78
C ILE A 378 8.67 6.12 22.76
N ARG A 379 8.64 5.21 21.80
CA ARG A 379 9.53 5.18 20.64
C ARG A 379 8.88 5.90 19.47
N HIS A 380 9.56 6.91 18.96
CA HIS A 380 9.13 7.61 17.76
C HIS A 380 9.59 6.88 16.50
N HIS A 381 8.71 6.80 15.50
CA HIS A 381 9.09 6.41 14.16
C HIS A 381 9.56 7.65 13.41
N VAL A 382 10.87 7.79 13.28
CA VAL A 382 11.52 8.91 12.59
C VAL A 382 12.37 8.38 11.44
N ALA A 383 12.66 9.24 10.46
CA ALA A 383 13.55 8.88 9.36
C ALA A 383 14.98 8.59 9.87
N GLU A 384 15.69 7.72 9.16
CA GLU A 384 17.07 7.35 9.48
C GLU A 384 17.95 8.59 9.53
N GLY A 385 18.63 8.81 10.66
CA GLY A 385 19.47 9.99 10.90
C GLY A 385 18.91 11.01 11.89
N ASP A 386 17.62 10.93 12.25
CA ASP A 386 17.06 11.78 13.29
C ASP A 386 17.40 11.25 14.68
N VAL A 387 17.76 12.14 15.60
CA VAL A 387 18.05 11.77 16.99
C VAL A 387 16.76 11.40 17.71
N ILE A 388 16.56 10.12 17.98
CA ILE A 388 15.45 9.62 18.78
C ILE A 388 15.69 10.04 20.24
N LYS A 389 14.91 11.01 20.72
CA LYS A 389 14.81 11.28 22.16
C LYS A 389 13.65 10.46 22.70
N ASP A 390 13.94 9.46 23.52
CA ASP A 390 12.91 8.72 24.23
C ASP A 390 12.12 9.70 25.10
N VAL A 391 10.81 9.71 24.94
CA VAL A 391 9.91 10.52 25.75
C VAL A 391 9.34 9.67 26.87
N PHE A 392 9.45 10.19 28.07
CA PHE A 392 9.03 9.48 29.27
C PHE A 392 7.71 10.04 29.81
N PRO A 393 6.73 9.18 30.16
CA PRO A 393 5.36 9.57 30.48
C PRO A 393 5.13 10.45 31.72
N ARG A 394 6.05 10.54 32.66
CA ARG A 394 5.86 11.44 33.82
C ARG A 394 5.85 12.93 33.48
N ASN A 395 6.31 13.31 32.27
CA ASN A 395 6.35 14.69 31.77
C ASN A 395 5.29 14.94 30.70
N ILE A 396 4.36 14.00 30.50
CA ILE A 396 3.23 14.16 29.62
C ILE A 396 1.99 14.39 30.48
N ASP A 397 1.40 15.56 30.35
CA ASP A 397 0.08 15.83 30.89
C ASP A 397 -0.95 15.04 30.09
N ARG A 398 -1.76 14.22 30.77
CA ARG A 398 -2.75 13.36 30.12
C ARG A 398 -4.13 13.93 30.25
N TYR A 399 -4.85 13.89 29.16
CA TYR A 399 -6.22 14.38 29.05
C TYR A 399 -7.09 13.33 28.38
N MET A 400 -8.33 13.23 28.82
CA MET A 400 -9.35 12.42 28.16
C MET A 400 -10.48 13.32 27.73
N ILE A 401 -10.87 13.16 26.49
CA ILE A 401 -11.96 13.91 25.86
C ILE A 401 -13.02 12.90 25.43
N VAL A 402 -14.26 13.20 25.72
CA VAL A 402 -15.39 12.28 25.59
C VAL A 402 -16.54 12.96 24.87
N ASP A 403 -17.03 12.34 23.81
CA ASP A 403 -18.28 12.71 23.14
C ASP A 403 -19.34 11.60 23.37
N PRO A 404 -20.29 11.81 24.30
CA PRO A 404 -21.43 10.93 24.50
C PRO A 404 -22.52 11.25 23.49
N ASN A 405 -22.42 10.76 22.27
CA ASN A 405 -23.39 11.06 21.23
C ASN A 405 -24.79 10.54 21.61
N HIS A 406 -25.76 11.43 21.69
CA HIS A 406 -27.16 11.07 21.93
C HIS A 406 -27.94 11.26 20.64
N GLY A 407 -28.36 10.19 20.00
CA GLY A 407 -29.24 10.05 18.85
C GLY A 407 -30.22 11.19 18.46
N GLY A 408 -29.76 12.41 18.51
CA GLY A 408 -30.45 13.60 18.02
C GLY A 408 -30.31 13.70 16.52
N SER A 409 -31.43 13.70 15.83
CA SER A 409 -31.60 13.89 14.40
C SER A 409 -30.93 15.16 13.89
N HIS A 410 -29.64 15.15 13.61
CA HIS A 410 -29.04 16.10 12.71
C HIS A 410 -28.93 15.46 11.34
N MET A 411 -29.77 15.94 10.43
CA MET A 411 -29.79 15.57 9.01
C MET A 411 -28.37 15.58 8.45
N GLY A 412 -27.90 14.41 7.97
CA GLY A 412 -26.69 14.26 7.16
C GLY A 412 -25.56 13.44 7.73
N GLN A 413 -25.61 12.96 8.98
CA GLN A 413 -24.65 11.98 9.47
C GLN A 413 -25.21 10.57 9.32
N GLU A 414 -24.60 9.76 8.46
CA GLU A 414 -24.95 8.35 8.36
C GLU A 414 -24.61 7.66 9.68
N ALA A 415 -25.62 7.08 10.27
CA ALA A 415 -25.49 6.11 11.35
C ALA A 415 -24.60 4.95 10.90
N GLY A 416 -23.83 4.34 11.82
CA GLY A 416 -23.13 3.09 11.56
C GLY A 416 -24.09 2.02 10.96
N LYS A 417 -23.58 0.89 10.49
CA LYS A 417 -24.37 -0.16 9.78
C LYS A 417 -25.74 -0.48 10.42
N ASP A 418 -25.91 -0.13 11.70
CA ASP A 418 -27.16 -0.33 12.48
C ASP A 418 -27.98 0.95 12.70
N GLY A 419 -27.67 2.07 12.05
CA GLY A 419 -28.40 3.32 12.21
C GLY A 419 -28.17 4.07 13.54
N ARG A 420 -27.17 3.68 14.35
CA ARG A 420 -26.88 4.27 15.67
C ARG A 420 -25.67 5.21 15.59
N CYS A 421 -25.78 6.37 16.25
CA CYS A 421 -24.65 7.27 16.42
C CYS A 421 -23.59 6.67 17.34
N ARG A 422 -22.30 6.86 17.01
CA ARG A 422 -21.18 6.35 17.80
C ARG A 422 -20.86 7.30 18.97
N HIS A 423 -20.53 6.72 20.12
CA HIS A 423 -19.84 7.43 21.20
C HIS A 423 -18.34 7.40 20.92
N ALA A 424 -17.62 8.46 21.28
CA ALA A 424 -16.19 8.54 21.05
C ALA A 424 -15.40 8.98 22.28
N ILE A 425 -14.21 8.41 22.45
CA ILE A 425 -13.25 8.73 23.52
C ILE A 425 -11.86 8.84 22.90
N ALA A 426 -11.14 9.91 23.25
CA ALA A 426 -9.72 10.05 22.93
C ALA A 426 -8.92 10.34 24.21
N VAL A 427 -7.86 9.59 24.43
CA VAL A 427 -6.89 9.87 25.49
C VAL A 427 -5.64 10.44 24.86
N THR A 428 -5.29 11.65 25.26
CA THR A 428 -4.14 12.38 24.72
C THR A 428 -3.07 12.62 25.79
N GLY A 429 -1.81 12.62 25.34
CA GLY A 429 -0.66 13.02 26.14
C GLY A 429 0.01 14.24 25.54
N ILE A 430 0.29 15.24 26.35
CA ILE A 430 0.90 16.49 25.87
C ILE A 430 2.31 16.62 26.40
N SER A 431 3.29 16.65 25.48
CA SER A 431 4.67 17.01 25.79
C SER A 431 4.85 18.51 25.60
N ARG A 432 5.54 19.15 26.56
CA ARG A 432 5.76 20.59 26.55
C ARG A 432 6.97 20.99 25.71
N GLU A 433 8.02 20.18 25.74
CA GLU A 433 9.27 20.45 24.99
C GLU A 433 9.82 19.16 24.36
N PRO A 434 9.82 19.03 23.04
CA PRO A 434 9.09 19.88 22.07
C PRO A 434 7.58 19.70 22.18
N ARG A 435 6.82 20.67 21.68
CA ARG A 435 5.37 20.60 21.64
C ARG A 435 4.93 19.40 20.80
N ARG A 436 4.29 18.41 21.44
CA ARG A 436 3.77 17.21 20.81
C ARG A 436 2.47 16.79 21.47
N ILE A 437 1.57 16.33 20.64
CA ILE A 437 0.27 15.77 21.03
C ILE A 437 0.33 14.29 20.71
N TYR A 438 0.26 13.44 21.72
CA TYR A 438 0.22 11.99 21.55
C TYR A 438 -1.20 11.48 21.68
N LEU A 439 -1.75 10.82 20.67
CA LEU A 439 -2.97 10.04 20.80
C LEU A 439 -2.60 8.69 21.42
N LEU A 440 -2.75 8.59 22.74
CA LEU A 440 -2.33 7.46 23.55
C LEU A 440 -3.30 6.29 23.46
N ASP A 441 -4.60 6.60 23.37
CA ASP A 441 -5.66 5.62 23.30
C ASP A 441 -6.90 6.22 22.66
N GLN A 442 -7.73 5.38 22.06
CA GLN A 442 -8.96 5.79 21.41
C GLN A 442 -10.04 4.72 21.51
N TRP A 443 -11.28 5.13 21.39
CA TRP A 443 -12.40 4.23 21.32
C TRP A 443 -13.60 4.93 20.70
N ALA A 444 -14.26 4.29 19.72
CA ALA A 444 -15.47 4.82 19.09
C ALA A 444 -16.41 3.68 18.68
N LYS A 445 -17.58 3.57 19.32
CA LYS A 445 -18.57 2.52 19.02
C LYS A 445 -20.00 2.99 19.25
N ALA A 446 -20.92 2.38 18.49
CA ALA A 446 -22.37 2.53 18.70
C ALA A 446 -22.84 1.47 19.71
N ILE A 447 -22.90 1.83 20.98
CA ILE A 447 -23.35 0.99 22.10
C ILE A 447 -24.35 1.74 22.97
N ASP A 448 -24.94 1.06 23.95
CA ASP A 448 -25.79 1.74 24.92
C ASP A 448 -24.99 2.61 25.92
N ILE A 449 -25.65 3.58 26.52
CA ILE A 449 -25.02 4.57 27.39
C ILE A 449 -24.41 3.94 28.65
N LYS A 450 -24.93 2.83 29.16
CA LYS A 450 -24.41 2.17 30.37
C LYS A 450 -23.05 1.52 30.08
N GLU A 451 -22.95 0.83 28.95
CA GLU A 451 -21.68 0.23 28.52
C GLU A 451 -20.65 1.31 28.16
N PHE A 452 -21.09 2.41 27.57
CA PHE A 452 -20.24 3.56 27.31
C PHE A 452 -19.67 4.16 28.59
N VAL A 453 -20.51 4.39 29.63
CA VAL A 453 -20.05 4.88 30.94
C VAL A 453 -19.01 3.95 31.57
N LYS A 454 -19.20 2.61 31.48
CA LYS A 454 -18.19 1.66 31.95
C LYS A 454 -16.86 1.85 31.22
N MET A 455 -16.89 2.06 29.91
CA MET A 455 -15.70 2.30 29.10
C MET A 455 -15.00 3.60 29.48
N VAL A 456 -15.76 4.67 29.73
CA VAL A 456 -15.23 5.96 30.20
C VAL A 456 -14.44 5.77 31.50
N PHE A 457 -15.02 5.10 32.52
CA PHE A 457 -14.33 4.82 33.77
C PHE A 457 -13.14 3.88 33.57
N PHE A 458 -13.28 2.84 32.77
CA PHE A 458 -12.18 1.91 32.47
C PHE A 458 -10.97 2.66 31.90
N MET A 459 -11.18 3.53 30.89
CA MET A 459 -10.09 4.29 30.28
C MET A 459 -9.53 5.34 31.24
N ALA A 460 -10.37 6.01 32.03
CA ALA A 460 -9.91 6.98 33.01
C ALA A 460 -9.00 6.34 34.09
N VAL A 461 -9.37 5.17 34.58
CA VAL A 461 -8.55 4.39 35.53
C VAL A 461 -7.29 3.85 34.88
N LYS A 462 -7.40 3.22 33.70
CA LYS A 462 -6.28 2.71 32.91
C LYS A 462 -5.19 3.77 32.74
N TRP A 463 -5.57 4.98 32.40
CA TRP A 463 -4.66 6.09 32.14
C TRP A 463 -4.37 6.96 33.38
N LYS A 464 -4.90 6.60 34.58
CA LYS A 464 -4.73 7.32 35.84
C LYS A 464 -5.07 8.81 35.70
N LEU A 465 -6.22 9.11 35.09
CA LEU A 465 -6.65 10.46 34.81
C LEU A 465 -7.35 11.08 36.03
N ARG A 466 -7.09 12.37 36.26
CA ARG A 466 -7.80 13.15 37.27
C ARG A 466 -8.89 14.04 36.67
N SER A 467 -8.74 14.41 35.39
CA SER A 467 -9.71 15.27 34.69
C SER A 467 -10.13 14.61 33.39
N VAL A 468 -11.43 14.44 33.21
CA VAL A 468 -12.08 13.92 32.02
C VAL A 468 -12.99 15.00 31.47
N TYR A 469 -12.82 15.38 30.23
CA TYR A 469 -13.58 16.45 29.60
C TYR A 469 -14.69 15.86 28.73
N VAL A 470 -15.94 16.27 29.01
CA VAL A 470 -17.13 15.68 28.39
C VAL A 470 -17.86 16.76 27.60
N GLU A 471 -18.21 16.44 26.34
CA GLU A 471 -19.13 17.28 25.60
C GLU A 471 -20.50 17.29 26.31
N ALA A 472 -20.97 18.46 26.65
CA ALA A 472 -22.17 18.62 27.47
C ALA A 472 -23.19 19.58 26.83
N VAL A 473 -23.91 19.12 25.82
CA VAL A 473 -24.96 19.86 25.13
C VAL A 473 -26.32 19.20 25.42
N GLY A 474 -27.31 19.99 25.80
CA GLY A 474 -28.65 19.46 26.03
C GLY A 474 -28.70 18.37 27.10
N ALA A 475 -29.17 17.17 26.75
CA ALA A 475 -29.28 16.01 27.61
C ALA A 475 -27.94 15.51 28.16
N GLN A 476 -26.82 15.80 27.51
CA GLN A 476 -25.48 15.39 27.95
C GLN A 476 -25.08 16.05 29.28
N LYS A 477 -25.70 17.18 29.66
CA LYS A 477 -25.52 17.81 30.99
C LYS A 477 -25.95 16.89 32.11
N TYR A 478 -26.99 16.10 31.91
CA TYR A 478 -27.43 15.10 32.88
C TYR A 478 -26.42 14.00 33.06
N LEU A 479 -25.84 13.53 31.97
CA LEU A 479 -24.78 12.53 32.03
C LEU A 479 -23.57 13.04 32.82
N LEU A 480 -23.13 14.26 32.57
CA LEU A 480 -22.02 14.89 33.29
C LEU A 480 -22.29 14.95 34.79
N TYR A 481 -23.51 15.35 35.21
CA TYR A 481 -23.93 15.35 36.60
C TYR A 481 -23.86 13.95 37.21
N HIS A 482 -24.42 12.93 36.54
CA HIS A 482 -24.44 11.57 37.02
C HIS A 482 -23.04 10.93 37.10
N LEU A 483 -22.14 11.26 36.19
CA LEU A 483 -20.75 10.80 36.26
C LEU A 483 -20.02 11.32 37.49
N ASN A 484 -20.18 12.61 37.82
CA ASN A 484 -19.60 13.18 39.04
C ASN A 484 -20.26 12.61 40.30
N GLN A 485 -21.59 12.47 40.31
CA GLN A 485 -22.32 11.88 41.43
C GLN A 485 -21.86 10.42 41.68
N PHE A 486 -21.67 9.63 40.62
CA PHE A 486 -21.16 8.26 40.73
C PHE A 486 -19.76 8.20 41.38
N VAL A 487 -18.87 9.14 41.05
CA VAL A 487 -17.57 9.24 41.73
C VAL A 487 -17.74 9.50 43.20
N GLU A 488 -18.59 10.48 43.59
CA GLU A 488 -18.84 10.81 45.00
C GLU A 488 -19.43 9.63 45.78
N ASP A 489 -20.40 8.91 45.20
CA ASP A 489 -21.10 7.79 45.85
C ASP A 489 -20.17 6.58 46.05
N TYR A 490 -19.23 6.33 45.14
CA TYR A 490 -18.40 5.12 45.15
C TYR A 490 -16.93 5.34 45.51
N LYS A 491 -16.46 6.58 45.74
CA LYS A 491 -15.04 6.87 46.05
C LYS A 491 -14.51 6.15 47.28
N ALA A 492 -15.36 5.84 48.26
CA ALA A 492 -14.96 5.11 49.47
C ALA A 492 -14.75 3.62 49.23
N THR A 493 -15.51 3.00 48.31
CA THR A 493 -15.47 1.58 47.98
C THR A 493 -14.59 1.27 46.78
N ARG A 494 -14.32 2.29 45.96
CA ARG A 494 -13.51 2.21 44.72
C ARG A 494 -12.48 3.34 44.71
N PRO A 495 -11.38 3.19 45.42
CA PRO A 495 -10.35 4.24 45.56
C PRO A 495 -9.69 4.58 44.23
N GLU A 496 -9.75 3.69 43.22
CA GLU A 496 -9.20 3.93 41.89
C GLU A 496 -9.91 5.03 41.10
N ILE A 497 -11.18 5.32 41.41
CA ILE A 497 -11.94 6.42 40.79
C ILE A 497 -11.92 7.69 41.63
N ALA A 498 -11.44 7.61 42.88
CA ALA A 498 -11.40 8.76 43.76
C ALA A 498 -10.54 9.89 43.17
N GLY A 499 -11.10 11.08 43.09
CA GLY A 499 -10.44 12.25 42.54
C GLY A 499 -10.52 12.40 41.01
N ILE A 500 -11.26 11.55 40.30
CA ILE A 500 -11.62 11.79 38.90
C ILE A 500 -12.71 12.90 38.90
N GLN A 501 -12.49 13.92 38.10
CA GLN A 501 -13.45 15.02 37.88
C GLN A 501 -13.88 15.02 36.43
N PHE A 502 -15.17 15.05 36.19
CA PHE A 502 -15.76 15.23 34.88
C PHE A 502 -16.08 16.69 34.65
N LEU A 503 -15.51 17.28 33.62
CA LEU A 503 -15.58 18.71 33.31
C LEU A 503 -16.27 18.94 31.97
N PRO A 504 -17.13 19.98 31.86
CA PRO A 504 -17.81 20.26 30.60
C PRO A 504 -16.88 20.89 29.55
N LEU A 505 -17.05 20.49 28.29
CA LEU A 505 -16.47 21.21 27.15
C LEU A 505 -17.40 22.34 26.69
N LYS A 506 -16.80 23.42 26.19
CA LYS A 506 -17.54 24.50 25.54
C LYS A 506 -17.84 24.10 24.09
N THR A 507 -19.10 23.83 23.79
CA THR A 507 -19.56 23.43 22.47
C THR A 507 -20.40 24.53 21.83
N PRO A 508 -19.96 25.14 20.72
CA PRO A 508 -20.78 26.06 19.95
C PRO A 508 -21.98 25.33 19.34
N GLN A 509 -23.15 25.96 19.35
CA GLN A 509 -24.41 25.35 18.88
C GLN A 509 -24.73 25.64 17.40
N ASN A 510 -23.81 26.25 16.64
CA ASN A 510 -24.06 26.66 15.26
C ASN A 510 -23.94 25.46 14.30
N ALA A 511 -24.81 25.42 13.30
CA ALA A 511 -24.68 24.48 12.20
C ALA A 511 -23.30 24.66 11.55
N GLY A 512 -22.51 23.57 11.40
CA GLY A 512 -21.14 23.62 10.88
C GLY A 512 -20.01 23.77 11.92
N ALA A 513 -20.31 24.09 13.17
CA ALA A 513 -19.30 24.28 14.21
C ALA A 513 -18.40 23.04 14.45
N LYS A 514 -18.92 21.82 14.21
CA LYS A 514 -18.15 20.58 14.27
C LYS A 514 -17.06 20.55 13.18
N MET A 515 -17.43 20.84 11.94
CA MET A 515 -16.47 20.87 10.83
C MET A 515 -15.43 21.98 10.99
N GLU A 516 -15.86 23.18 11.37
CA GLU A 516 -14.97 24.32 11.64
C GLU A 516 -13.95 24.00 12.75
N ARG A 517 -14.39 23.32 13.80
CA ARG A 517 -13.52 22.90 14.91
C ARG A 517 -12.47 21.89 14.45
N ILE A 518 -12.87 20.90 13.63
CA ILE A 518 -11.93 19.92 13.05
C ILE A 518 -10.96 20.64 12.10
N GLU A 519 -11.44 21.53 11.23
CA GLU A 519 -10.61 22.32 10.32
C GLU A 519 -9.57 23.17 11.07
N ASN A 520 -9.93 23.73 12.22
CA ASN A 520 -9.01 24.48 13.07
C ASN A 520 -7.96 23.60 13.76
N PHE A 521 -8.17 22.28 13.83
CA PHE A 521 -7.20 21.33 14.37
C PHE A 521 -6.21 20.81 13.32
N ILE A 522 -6.57 20.79 12.04
CA ILE A 522 -5.73 20.31 10.94
C ILE A 522 -4.33 20.94 10.93
N PRO A 523 -4.14 22.26 11.16
CA PRO A 523 -2.81 22.87 11.22
C PRO A 523 -1.85 22.23 12.22
N SER A 524 -2.34 21.65 13.31
CA SER A 524 -1.49 20.91 14.26
C SER A 524 -1.02 19.57 13.68
N ILE A 525 -1.79 18.96 12.77
CA ILE A 525 -1.40 17.75 12.02
C ILE A 525 -0.34 18.13 10.99
N GLU A 526 -0.57 19.18 10.19
CA GLU A 526 0.35 19.69 9.18
C GLU A 526 1.69 20.14 9.77
N ALA A 527 1.66 20.68 10.99
CA ALA A 527 2.86 21.06 11.76
C ALA A 527 3.59 19.85 12.37
N HIS A 528 3.12 18.62 12.11
CA HIS A 528 3.67 17.37 12.66
C HIS A 528 3.65 17.31 14.19
N GLU A 529 2.72 18.02 14.81
CA GLU A 529 2.54 18.02 16.26
C GLU A 529 1.80 16.77 16.75
N LEU A 530 0.91 16.18 15.92
CA LEU A 530 0.12 14.99 16.28
C LEU A 530 0.91 13.70 16.00
N TRP A 531 1.05 12.90 17.06
CA TRP A 531 1.66 11.59 17.05
C TRP A 531 0.63 10.54 17.44
N ILE A 532 0.53 9.46 16.67
CA ILE A 532 -0.45 8.39 16.88
C ILE A 532 0.24 7.05 17.18
N ASP A 533 -0.34 6.27 18.09
CA ASP A 533 0.14 4.93 18.41
C ASP A 533 -0.15 3.98 17.24
N THR A 534 0.90 3.35 16.70
CA THR A 534 0.78 2.41 15.59
C THR A 534 -0.10 1.20 15.89
N ASN A 535 -0.19 0.80 17.18
CA ASN A 535 -0.87 -0.41 17.59
C ASN A 535 -2.35 -0.20 17.97
N ASN A 536 -2.73 1.03 18.35
CA ASN A 536 -4.03 1.28 18.98
C ASN A 536 -4.86 2.39 18.29
N CYS A 537 -4.40 2.95 17.17
CA CYS A 537 -5.06 4.12 16.56
C CYS A 537 -5.52 3.89 15.11
N THR A 538 -5.92 2.67 14.78
CA THR A 538 -6.39 2.31 13.43
C THR A 538 -7.66 3.06 13.04
N GLU A 539 -8.67 3.14 13.93
CA GLU A 539 -9.94 3.82 13.67
C GLU A 539 -9.74 5.33 13.40
N PHE A 540 -8.84 5.98 14.14
CA PHE A 540 -8.49 7.38 13.89
C PHE A 540 -7.86 7.57 12.51
N LYS A 541 -7.00 6.65 12.08
CA LYS A 541 -6.40 6.70 10.74
C LYS A 541 -7.45 6.61 9.65
N GLU A 542 -8.39 5.69 9.79
CA GLU A 542 -9.50 5.52 8.85
C GLU A 542 -10.37 6.77 8.76
N GLU A 543 -10.70 7.40 9.90
CA GLU A 543 -11.43 8.67 9.91
C GLU A 543 -10.63 9.81 9.27
N ALA A 544 -9.31 9.89 9.54
CA ALA A 544 -8.44 10.91 8.95
C ALA A 544 -8.31 10.75 7.43
N GLU A 545 -8.20 9.50 6.94
CA GLU A 545 -8.15 9.20 5.50
C GLU A 545 -9.45 9.57 4.78
N GLN A 546 -10.58 9.34 5.44
CA GLN A 546 -11.91 9.58 4.87
C GLN A 546 -12.44 10.99 5.12
N PHE A 547 -11.71 11.81 5.88
CA PHE A 547 -12.17 13.15 6.22
C PHE A 547 -12.34 14.04 4.98
N GLY A 548 -13.56 14.57 4.82
CA GLY A 548 -13.96 15.35 3.64
C GLY A 548 -14.69 14.54 2.57
N GLN A 549 -14.78 13.22 2.70
CA GLN A 549 -15.64 12.38 1.86
C GLN A 549 -17.09 12.43 2.34
N ARG A 550 -18.05 12.21 1.41
CA ARG A 550 -19.50 12.35 1.70
C ARG A 550 -20.04 11.43 2.81
N LYS A 551 -19.34 10.33 3.12
CA LYS A 551 -19.77 9.28 4.05
C LYS A 551 -18.73 8.94 5.11
N GLY A 552 -17.73 9.78 5.32
CA GLY A 552 -16.66 9.51 6.28
C GLY A 552 -17.12 9.68 7.72
N LEU A 553 -16.75 8.74 8.60
CA LEU A 553 -16.89 8.91 10.04
C LEU A 553 -15.90 9.97 10.52
N ILE A 554 -16.28 10.77 11.52
CA ILE A 554 -15.47 11.90 12.03
C ILE A 554 -15.54 12.04 13.55
N ASP A 555 -15.94 10.99 14.27
CA ASP A 555 -16.22 11.09 15.71
C ASP A 555 -14.94 11.25 16.54
N LEU A 556 -13.88 10.54 16.19
CA LEU A 556 -12.56 10.65 16.84
C LEU A 556 -11.85 11.97 16.47
N LEU A 557 -11.97 12.39 15.21
CA LEU A 557 -11.46 13.70 14.79
C LEU A 557 -12.17 14.83 15.53
N ASP A 558 -13.48 14.73 15.71
CA ASP A 558 -14.26 15.72 16.46
C ASP A 558 -13.82 15.78 17.93
N VAL A 559 -13.72 14.63 18.58
CA VAL A 559 -13.24 14.55 19.96
C VAL A 559 -11.85 15.17 20.10
N LEU A 560 -10.91 14.87 19.21
CA LEU A 560 -9.57 15.47 19.23
C LEU A 560 -9.57 16.97 18.97
N SER A 561 -10.50 17.47 18.16
CA SER A 561 -10.63 18.88 17.86
C SER A 561 -10.97 19.77 19.07
N TYR A 562 -11.46 19.18 20.15
CA TYR A 562 -11.63 19.85 21.44
C TYR A 562 -10.33 20.04 22.22
N GLY A 563 -9.26 19.35 21.82
CA GLY A 563 -7.97 19.38 22.50
C GLY A 563 -7.43 20.77 22.82
N PRO A 564 -7.43 21.75 21.89
CA PRO A 564 -6.97 23.11 22.16
C PRO A 564 -7.68 23.81 23.33
N GLN A 565 -8.91 23.42 23.69
CA GLN A 565 -9.61 23.96 24.87
C GLN A 565 -9.11 23.34 26.18
N VAL A 566 -8.49 22.16 26.10
CA VAL A 566 -8.15 21.31 27.27
C VAL A 566 -6.67 21.29 27.54
N TRP A 567 -5.86 21.24 26.46
CA TRP A 567 -4.42 21.13 26.58
C TRP A 567 -3.77 22.40 27.09
N LYS A 568 -3.02 22.29 28.17
CA LYS A 568 -2.28 23.42 28.73
C LYS A 568 -0.85 23.40 28.21
N PHE A 569 -0.57 24.20 27.20
CA PHE A 569 0.80 24.48 26.77
C PHE A 569 1.35 25.67 27.58
N ASP A 570 2.59 25.59 28.05
CA ASP A 570 3.23 26.72 28.72
C ASP A 570 3.53 27.83 27.68
N THR A 571 2.93 28.98 27.85
CA THR A 571 3.09 30.13 26.94
C THR A 571 4.52 30.64 26.84
N ARG A 572 5.36 30.41 27.87
CA ARG A 572 6.78 30.82 27.85
C ARG A 572 7.63 30.01 26.87
N SER A 573 7.22 28.79 26.51
CA SER A 573 7.93 27.98 25.50
C SER A 573 7.63 28.44 24.06
N VAL A 574 6.46 29.01 23.82
CA VAL A 574 6.07 29.52 22.48
C VAL A 574 6.91 30.74 22.08
N GLU A 575 7.23 31.63 23.02
CA GLU A 575 8.12 32.77 22.74
C GLU A 575 9.54 32.28 22.39
N LYS A 576 10.11 31.32 23.14
CA LYS A 576 11.43 30.74 22.85
C LYS A 576 11.48 29.99 21.52
N VAL A 577 10.40 29.28 21.15
CA VAL A 577 10.31 28.59 19.84
C VAL A 577 10.18 29.60 18.71
N ASN A 578 9.39 30.65 18.88
CA ASN A 578 9.28 31.73 17.89
C ASN A 578 10.60 32.47 17.71
N ASP A 579 11.34 32.74 18.80
CA ASP A 579 12.68 33.33 18.73
C ASP A 579 13.69 32.40 18.05
N PHE A 580 13.66 31.10 18.35
CA PHE A 580 14.51 30.12 17.69
C PHE A 580 14.19 30.00 16.20
N MET A 581 12.90 29.94 15.82
CA MET A 581 12.46 29.89 14.42
C MET A 581 12.78 31.20 13.67
N ALA A 582 12.66 32.35 14.35
CA ALA A 582 13.08 33.64 13.78
C ALA A 582 14.61 33.68 13.54
N GLN A 583 15.40 33.17 14.48
CA GLN A 583 16.86 33.05 14.33
C GLN A 583 17.26 32.10 13.20
N GLN A 584 16.55 30.95 13.06
CA GLN A 584 16.78 30.00 11.95
C GLN A 584 16.41 30.61 10.59
N ARG A 585 15.30 31.35 10.49
CA ARG A 585 14.90 32.08 9.27
C ARG A 585 15.92 33.16 8.92
N ALA A 586 16.43 33.91 9.91
CA ALA A 586 17.46 34.94 9.70
C ALA A 586 18.80 34.31 9.30
N ALA A 587 19.19 33.18 9.87
CA ALA A 587 20.40 32.46 9.50
C ALA A 587 20.31 31.88 8.07
N PHE A 588 19.15 31.35 7.70
CA PHE A 588 18.88 30.88 6.35
C PHE A 588 18.91 32.02 5.32
N ALA A 589 18.26 33.15 5.64
CA ALA A 589 18.29 34.34 4.77
C ALA A 589 19.70 34.87 4.57
N ARG A 590 20.54 34.89 5.62
CA ARG A 590 21.97 35.28 5.50
C ARG A 590 22.76 34.31 4.63
N ARG A 591 22.53 33.00 4.73
CA ARG A 591 23.18 32.00 3.86
C ARG A 591 22.77 32.15 2.40
N MET A 592 21.50 32.44 2.14
CA MET A 592 20.99 32.66 0.78
C MET A 592 21.55 33.96 0.19
N ALA A 593 21.67 35.03 1.00
CA ALA A 593 22.29 36.30 0.57
C ALA A 593 23.81 36.22 0.36
N ALA A 594 24.50 35.28 1.01
CA ALA A 594 25.93 35.03 0.82
C ALA A 594 26.23 34.09 -0.36
N ALA A 595 25.22 33.42 -0.90
CA ALA A 595 25.32 32.51 -2.03
C ALA A 595 24.81 33.14 -3.36
N ALA A 596 24.25 34.35 -3.30
CA ALA A 596 23.92 35.21 -4.44
C ALA A 596 25.01 36.27 -4.67
#